data_149455ee3a81e99d0a3da93f9456d76e
#
_entry.id   149455ee3a81e99d0a3da93f9456d76e
#
_cell.length_a   1.000
_cell.length_b   1.000
_cell.length_c   1.000
_cell.angle_alpha   90.00
_cell.angle_beta   90.00
_cell.angle_gamma   90.00
#
_symmetry.space_group_name_H-M   'P 1'
#
loop_
_entity.id
_entity.type
_entity.pdbx_description
1 polymer ?
#
loop_
_entity_poly.entity_id
_entity_poly.type
_entity_poly.pdbx_seq_one_letter_code
_entity_poly.pdbx_strand_id
1 'polypeptide(L)'
;MGNFIDKLKLFVQTDKEFRSALYDIMGFYPHNIELYRIAFAHKSQEYKSRKSGDRPLNNERLEFLGDAVLETVVSDIVYHRFQKQREGFLTNTRSKIVSRESLGRLAK
;
A
#
# COMPACT_ATOMS: atom_id res chain seq x y z
N MET A 1 9.06 12.01 4.11
CA MET A 1 7.82 12.33 3.48
C MET A 1 6.64 11.61 4.11
N GLY A 2 5.45 11.90 3.68
CA GLY A 2 4.27 11.14 4.03
C GLY A 2 3.94 11.06 5.50
N ASN A 3 3.94 12.18 6.18
CA ASN A 3 3.49 12.19 7.55
C ASN A 3 1.96 12.15 7.60
N PHE A 4 1.41 12.12 8.81
CA PHE A 4 -0.03 12.03 9.03
C PHE A 4 -0.80 13.17 8.36
N ILE A 5 -0.26 14.38 8.39
CA ILE A 5 -0.92 15.55 7.79
C ILE A 5 -1.04 15.41 6.28
N ASP A 6 0.02 14.93 5.62
CA ASP A 6 -0.01 14.70 4.18
C ASP A 6 -1.05 13.65 3.80
N LYS A 7 -1.17 12.59 4.59
CA LYS A 7 -2.19 11.57 4.38
C LYS A 7 -3.60 12.13 4.54
N LEU A 8 -3.80 13.01 5.52
CA LEU A 8 -5.08 13.67 5.71
C LEU A 8 -5.44 14.56 4.52
N LYS A 9 -4.47 15.30 3.99
CA LYS A 9 -4.69 16.14 2.83
C LYS A 9 -5.14 15.32 1.63
N LEU A 10 -4.49 14.18 1.39
CA LEU A 10 -4.89 13.28 0.31
C LEU A 10 -6.30 12.75 0.52
N PHE A 11 -6.65 12.41 1.75
CA PHE A 11 -7.96 11.87 2.07
C PHE A 11 -9.09 12.85 1.77
N VAL A 12 -8.88 14.14 2.00
CA VAL A 12 -9.93 15.17 1.82
C VAL A 12 -9.89 15.87 0.46
N GLN A 13 -8.92 15.54 -0.39
CA GLN A 13 -8.83 16.14 -1.73
C GLN A 13 -10.00 15.74 -2.61
N THR A 14 -10.32 16.60 -3.58
CA THR A 14 -11.28 16.25 -4.62
C THR A 14 -10.75 15.09 -5.44
N ASP A 15 -11.63 14.40 -6.16
CA ASP A 15 -11.21 13.27 -7.00
C ASP A 15 -10.17 13.69 -8.05
N LYS A 16 -10.32 14.88 -8.62
CA LYS A 16 -9.37 15.39 -9.61
C LYS A 16 -7.99 15.59 -8.99
N GLU A 17 -7.94 16.24 -7.84
CA GLU A 17 -6.68 16.49 -7.14
C GLU A 17 -6.03 15.19 -6.70
N PHE A 18 -6.84 14.27 -6.19
CA PHE A 18 -6.36 12.97 -5.73
C PHE A 18 -5.79 12.15 -6.89
N ARG A 19 -6.46 12.13 -8.04
CA ARG A 19 -5.97 11.44 -9.23
C ARG A 19 -4.65 12.02 -9.71
N SER A 20 -4.51 13.34 -9.70
CA SER A 20 -3.26 13.99 -10.08
C SER A 20 -2.12 13.63 -9.16
N ALA A 21 -2.39 13.62 -7.84
CA ALA A 21 -1.38 13.24 -6.85
C ALA A 21 -0.94 11.79 -7.04
N LEU A 22 -1.88 10.89 -7.30
CA LEU A 22 -1.57 9.48 -7.54
C LEU A 22 -0.79 9.31 -8.84
N TYR A 23 -1.11 10.05 -9.87
CA TYR A 23 -0.35 10.01 -11.11
C TYR A 23 1.11 10.40 -10.89
N ASP A 24 1.34 11.44 -10.10
CA ASP A 24 2.71 11.89 -9.79
C ASP A 24 3.53 10.81 -9.10
N ILE A 25 2.88 9.98 -8.30
CA ILE A 25 3.55 8.90 -7.56
C ILE A 25 3.72 7.66 -8.42
N MET A 26 2.66 7.24 -9.13
CA MET A 26 2.59 5.94 -9.79
C MET A 26 2.93 5.97 -11.28
N GLY A 27 2.79 7.14 -11.92
CA GLY A 27 3.01 7.27 -13.34
C GLY A 27 1.82 6.88 -14.20
N PHE A 28 0.67 6.60 -13.61
CA PHE A 28 -0.56 6.33 -14.34
C PHE A 28 -1.77 6.78 -13.52
N TYR A 29 -2.90 6.97 -14.20
CA TYR A 29 -4.14 7.37 -13.53
C TYR A 29 -4.89 6.12 -13.06
N PRO A 30 -5.41 6.12 -11.83
CA PRO A 30 -6.17 4.96 -11.34
C PRO A 30 -7.52 4.82 -12.04
N HIS A 31 -7.91 3.59 -12.34
CA HIS A 31 -9.22 3.32 -12.92
C HIS A 31 -10.33 3.41 -11.87
N ASN A 32 -10.07 2.88 -10.69
CA ASN A 32 -11.04 2.88 -9.59
C ASN A 32 -10.50 3.73 -8.46
N ILE A 33 -10.85 5.01 -8.48
CA ILE A 33 -10.37 5.99 -7.50
C ILE A 33 -10.79 5.62 -6.08
N GLU A 34 -11.94 4.98 -5.93
CA GLU A 34 -12.46 4.61 -4.62
C GLU A 34 -11.56 3.61 -3.89
N LEU A 35 -11.00 2.64 -4.60
CA LEU A 35 -10.04 1.69 -4.02
C LEU A 35 -8.84 2.42 -3.43
N TYR A 36 -8.34 3.44 -4.13
CA TYR A 36 -7.19 4.20 -3.66
C TYR A 36 -7.54 5.06 -2.45
N ARG A 37 -8.75 5.60 -2.41
CA ARG A 37 -9.21 6.33 -1.22
C ARG A 37 -9.32 5.41 -0.01
N ILE A 38 -9.83 4.19 -0.21
CA ILE A 38 -9.91 3.20 0.86
C ILE A 38 -8.50 2.82 1.34
N ALA A 39 -7.56 2.66 0.40
CA ALA A 39 -6.19 2.31 0.74
C ALA A 39 -5.52 3.36 1.65
N PHE A 40 -5.88 4.63 1.49
CA PHE A 40 -5.35 5.71 2.33
C PHE A 40 -6.17 5.96 3.59
N ALA A 41 -7.28 5.27 3.77
CA ALA A 41 -8.16 5.46 4.92
C ALA A 41 -7.70 4.60 6.10
N HIS A 42 -6.90 5.18 6.99
CA HIS A 42 -6.49 4.51 8.21
C HIS A 42 -7.72 4.14 9.07
N LYS A 43 -7.57 3.17 9.98
CA LYS A 43 -8.65 2.74 10.87
C LYS A 43 -9.36 3.89 11.59
N SER A 44 -8.61 4.95 11.92
CA SER A 44 -9.16 6.13 12.58
C SER A 44 -9.85 7.09 11.63
N GLN A 45 -9.77 6.86 10.31
CA GLN A 45 -10.27 7.73 9.26
C GLN A 45 -11.10 6.94 8.28
N GLU A 46 -12.18 6.36 8.77
CA GLU A 46 -13.02 5.50 7.97
C GLU A 46 -13.63 6.25 6.77
N TYR A 47 -13.63 5.58 5.64
CA TYR A 47 -14.19 6.10 4.40
C TYR A 47 -15.54 5.44 4.13
N LYS A 48 -16.57 6.26 3.90
CA LYS A 48 -17.89 5.76 3.55
C LYS A 48 -18.09 5.83 2.05
N SER A 49 -18.30 4.67 1.44
CA SER A 49 -18.57 4.54 0.02
C SER A 49 -20.07 4.46 -0.21
N ARG A 50 -20.53 5.03 -1.33
CA ARG A 50 -21.92 4.88 -1.75
C ARG A 50 -22.29 3.42 -1.97
N LYS A 51 -21.32 2.63 -2.44
CA LYS A 51 -21.53 1.20 -2.73
C LYS A 51 -21.61 0.34 -1.50
N SER A 52 -21.00 0.77 -0.42
CA SER A 52 -21.02 0.03 0.85
C SER A 52 -22.21 0.40 1.73
N GLY A 53 -23.02 1.37 1.32
CA GLY A 53 -24.12 1.88 2.13
C GLY A 53 -23.60 2.61 3.36
N ASP A 54 -24.11 2.23 4.54
CA ASP A 54 -23.72 2.89 5.79
C ASP A 54 -22.49 2.29 6.44
N ARG A 55 -21.91 1.24 5.86
CA ARG A 55 -20.75 0.58 6.46
C ARG A 55 -19.49 1.39 6.18
N PRO A 56 -18.81 1.88 7.22
CA PRO A 56 -17.56 2.60 7.02
C PRO A 56 -16.46 1.67 6.51
N LEU A 57 -15.56 2.21 5.70
CA LEU A 57 -14.46 1.46 5.11
C LEU A 57 -13.13 2.06 5.53
N ASN A 58 -12.15 1.19 5.71
CA ASN A 58 -10.77 1.59 5.95
C ASN A 58 -9.85 0.61 5.20
N ASN A 59 -8.55 0.74 5.40
CA ASN A 59 -7.59 -0.02 4.61
C ASN A 59 -7.26 -1.42 5.16
N GLU A 60 -7.94 -1.89 6.20
CA GLU A 60 -7.59 -3.19 6.82
C GLU A 60 -7.60 -4.35 5.83
N ARG A 61 -8.65 -4.46 5.02
CA ARG A 61 -8.76 -5.56 4.07
C ARG A 61 -7.75 -5.44 2.95
N LEU A 62 -7.50 -4.21 2.49
CA LEU A 62 -6.49 -3.96 1.46
C LEU A 62 -5.08 -4.20 2.00
N GLU A 63 -4.84 -3.86 3.26
CA GLU A 63 -3.56 -4.16 3.91
C GLU A 63 -3.29 -5.66 3.93
N PHE A 64 -4.30 -6.45 4.31
CA PHE A 64 -4.19 -7.90 4.31
C PHE A 64 -3.81 -8.44 2.92
N LEU A 65 -4.51 -7.99 1.89
CA LEU A 65 -4.22 -8.43 0.53
C LEU A 65 -2.87 -7.90 0.04
N GLY A 66 -2.59 -6.65 0.37
CA GLY A 66 -1.32 -6.01 -0.02
C GLY A 66 -0.11 -6.70 0.56
N ASP A 67 -0.19 -7.17 1.79
CA ASP A 67 0.89 -7.93 2.41
C ASP A 67 1.21 -9.20 1.60
N ALA A 68 0.19 -9.90 1.14
CA ALA A 68 0.37 -11.11 0.35
C ALA A 68 0.98 -10.80 -1.03
N VAL A 69 0.53 -9.72 -1.66
CA VAL A 69 1.08 -9.29 -2.96
C VAL A 69 2.54 -8.87 -2.80
N LEU A 70 2.84 -8.08 -1.79
CA LEU A 70 4.21 -7.63 -1.53
C LEU A 70 5.12 -8.83 -1.28
N GLU A 71 4.68 -9.79 -0.48
CA GLU A 71 5.46 -10.99 -0.21
C GLU A 71 5.74 -11.79 -1.47
N THR A 72 4.77 -11.89 -2.36
CA THR A 72 4.93 -12.56 -3.65
C THR A 72 5.97 -11.86 -4.52
N VAL A 73 5.88 -10.56 -4.64
CA VAL A 73 6.81 -9.76 -5.44
C VAL A 73 8.23 -9.88 -4.91
N VAL A 74 8.40 -9.73 -3.60
CA VAL A 74 9.72 -9.85 -2.97
C VAL A 74 10.27 -11.25 -3.11
N SER A 75 9.42 -12.27 -3.01
CA SER A 75 9.83 -13.66 -3.20
C SER A 75 10.37 -13.89 -4.60
N ASP A 76 9.73 -13.33 -5.61
CA ASP A 76 10.17 -13.42 -7.00
C ASP A 76 11.54 -12.77 -7.17
N ILE A 77 11.72 -11.59 -6.64
CA ILE A 77 12.99 -10.86 -6.73
C ILE A 77 14.12 -11.64 -6.04
N VAL A 78 13.89 -12.08 -4.82
CA VAL A 78 14.88 -12.80 -4.03
C VAL A 78 15.23 -14.13 -4.68
N TYR A 79 14.24 -14.84 -5.20
CA TYR A 79 14.44 -16.13 -5.88
C TYR A 79 15.39 -15.97 -7.07
N HIS A 80 15.19 -14.95 -7.89
CA HIS A 80 16.03 -14.74 -9.08
C HIS A 80 17.39 -14.14 -8.77
N ARG A 81 17.47 -13.32 -7.74
CA ARG A 81 18.73 -12.67 -7.39
C ARG A 81 19.71 -13.60 -6.68
N PHE A 82 19.21 -14.51 -5.87
CA PHE A 82 20.07 -15.41 -5.07
C PHE A 82 19.89 -16.87 -5.49
N GLN A 83 20.18 -17.14 -6.76
CA GLN A 83 19.93 -18.45 -7.37
C GLN A 83 20.69 -19.60 -6.73
N LYS A 84 21.82 -19.30 -6.08
CA LYS A 84 22.65 -20.33 -5.46
C LYS A 84 22.35 -20.55 -3.99
N GLN A 85 21.43 -19.76 -3.42
CA GLN A 85 21.06 -19.87 -2.02
C GLN A 85 19.88 -20.81 -1.83
N ARG A 86 19.82 -21.40 -0.65
CA ARG A 86 18.73 -22.32 -0.30
C ARG A 86 17.54 -21.58 0.29
N GLU A 87 16.46 -22.32 0.49
CA GLU A 87 15.18 -21.77 0.93
C GLU A 87 15.27 -21.00 2.25
N GLY A 88 16.04 -21.50 3.21
CA GLY A 88 16.21 -20.81 4.50
C GLY A 88 16.77 -19.42 4.36
N PHE A 89 17.76 -19.24 3.49
CA PHE A 89 18.32 -17.91 3.21
C PHE A 89 17.27 -17.02 2.53
N LEU A 90 16.55 -17.57 1.57
CA LEU A 90 15.53 -16.81 0.83
C LEU A 90 14.41 -16.35 1.75
N THR A 91 13.93 -17.22 2.61
CA THR A 91 12.88 -16.91 3.57
C THR A 91 13.33 -15.83 4.55
N ASN A 92 14.52 -15.95 5.08
CA ASN A 92 15.06 -14.98 6.02
C ASN A 92 15.25 -13.60 5.36
N THR A 93 15.80 -13.60 4.15
CA THR A 93 16.00 -12.36 3.39
C THR A 93 14.68 -11.67 3.07
N ARG A 94 13.69 -12.43 2.61
CA ARG A 94 12.34 -11.90 2.36
C ARG A 94 11.75 -11.27 3.61
N SER A 95 11.83 -11.96 4.73
CA SER A 95 11.30 -11.47 6.00
C SER A 95 11.91 -10.13 6.41
N LYS A 96 13.21 -9.98 6.19
CA LYS A 96 13.90 -8.71 6.49
C LYS A 96 13.42 -7.58 5.59
N ILE A 97 13.21 -7.86 4.31
CA ILE A 97 12.77 -6.84 3.35
C ILE A 97 11.35 -6.39 3.63
N VAL A 98 10.44 -7.32 3.91
CA VAL A 98 9.02 -6.99 4.12
C VAL A 98 8.70 -6.58 5.56
N SER A 99 9.69 -6.49 6.43
CA SER A 99 9.46 -6.10 7.81
C SER A 99 8.89 -4.68 7.90
N ARG A 100 8.11 -4.41 8.93
CA ARG A 100 7.57 -3.07 9.18
C ARG A 100 8.66 -2.03 9.29
N GLU A 101 9.79 -2.38 9.91
CA GLU A 101 10.92 -1.49 10.07
C GLU A 101 11.52 -1.12 8.72
N SER A 102 11.74 -2.09 7.86
CA SER A 102 12.29 -1.86 6.51
C SER A 102 11.36 -0.99 5.67
N LEU A 103 10.08 -1.34 5.64
CA LEU A 103 9.07 -0.58 4.88
C LEU A 103 8.92 0.83 5.43
N GLY A 104 9.00 0.97 6.75
CA GLY A 104 8.93 2.28 7.39
C GLY A 104 10.09 3.19 6.97
N ARG A 105 11.29 2.63 6.82
CA ARG A 105 12.45 3.39 6.35
C ARG A 105 12.29 3.84 4.90
N LEU A 106 11.73 2.99 4.06
CA LEU A 106 11.49 3.34 2.66
C LEU A 106 10.44 4.45 2.52
N ALA A 107 9.48 4.50 3.42
CA ALA A 107 8.37 5.46 3.35
C ALA A 107 8.75 6.86 3.85
N LYS A 108 9.89 7.02 4.48
CA LYS A 108 10.32 8.32 5.01
C LYS A 108 10.93 9.22 3.96
#